data_2ffebc85b0d4b42dc38a766ae151c0a6
#
_entry.id   2ffebc85b0d4b42dc38a766ae151c0a6
#
_cell.length_a   1.000
_cell.length_b   1.000
_cell.length_c   1.000
_cell.angle_alpha   90.00
_cell.angle_beta   90.00
_cell.angle_gamma   90.00
#
_symmetry.space_group_name_H-M   'P 1'
#
loop_
_entity.id
_entity.type
_entity.pdbx_description
1 polymer ?
#
loop_
_entity_poly.entity_id
_entity_poly.type
_entity_poly.pdbx_seq_one_letter_code
_entity_poly.pdbx_strand_id
1 'polypeptide(L)'
;RNSNIGNSRTIPIVAMTARGDRDKEAFLHAGFTDYIYKPFSSSELLGLLSRMKTDRREKKPEVDFSLVLSEVNDKHKALLSLISQSEKDREELDAAMKNGDRHKLREITHRMQPMWEFLRMEEPLLAYRALLKDSKTSDKELKEYTRQIIDSTAMLIKAAEAEIKRLTNETEDTDS
;
A
#
# COMPACT_ATOMS: atom_id res chain seq x y z
N ARG A 1 -19.03 5.37 19.06
CA ARG A 1 -17.69 5.27 19.72
C ARG A 1 -17.74 4.80 21.18
N ASN A 2 -18.89 4.53 21.73
CA ASN A 2 -19.06 4.14 23.15
C ASN A 2 -19.06 2.61 23.36
N SER A 3 -18.84 1.80 22.35
CA SER A 3 -18.73 0.35 22.48
C SER A 3 -17.30 -0.11 22.65
N ASN A 4 -17.08 -1.23 23.36
CA ASN A 4 -15.77 -1.87 23.54
C ASN A 4 -15.51 -2.99 22.52
N ILE A 5 -16.21 -2.97 21.38
CA ILE A 5 -16.12 -4.01 20.35
C ILE A 5 -15.01 -3.62 19.37
N GLY A 6 -13.94 -4.43 19.30
CA GLY A 6 -12.84 -4.25 18.37
C GLY A 6 -12.16 -2.87 18.46
N ASN A 7 -11.99 -2.19 17.32
CA ASN A 7 -11.40 -0.85 17.21
C ASN A 7 -12.41 0.30 17.15
N SER A 8 -13.63 0.10 17.65
CA SER A 8 -14.75 1.06 17.58
C SER A 8 -14.42 2.46 18.11
N ARG A 9 -13.45 2.57 19.04
CA ARG A 9 -13.01 3.85 19.60
C ARG A 9 -11.99 4.60 18.73
N THR A 10 -11.24 3.89 17.91
CA THR A 10 -10.10 4.41 17.16
C THR A 10 -10.29 4.42 15.64
N ILE A 11 -11.31 3.70 15.14
CA ILE A 11 -11.60 3.68 13.70
C ILE A 11 -11.96 5.10 13.22
N PRO A 12 -11.32 5.62 12.16
CA PRO A 12 -11.70 6.90 11.57
C PRO A 12 -13.08 6.79 10.92
N ILE A 13 -13.93 7.78 11.18
CA ILE A 13 -15.26 7.89 10.59
C ILE A 13 -15.34 9.21 9.85
N VAL A 14 -15.60 9.16 8.55
CA VAL A 14 -15.69 10.34 7.68
C VAL A 14 -17.13 10.63 7.30
N ALA A 15 -17.54 11.88 7.44
CA ALA A 15 -18.81 12.34 6.92
C ALA A 15 -18.66 12.72 5.43
N MET A 16 -19.52 12.17 4.56
CA MET A 16 -19.64 12.60 3.17
C MET A 16 -20.92 13.43 3.03
N THR A 17 -20.79 14.74 2.84
CA THR A 17 -21.93 15.66 2.86
C THR A 17 -22.01 16.55 1.62
N ALA A 18 -23.18 17.16 1.37
CA ALA A 18 -23.35 18.17 0.34
C ALA A 18 -22.81 19.53 0.83
N ARG A 19 -22.37 20.39 -0.11
CA ARG A 19 -21.72 21.68 0.16
C ARG A 19 -22.51 22.70 1.00
N GLY A 20 -23.79 22.41 1.29
CA GLY A 20 -24.65 23.30 2.09
C GLY A 20 -24.47 23.21 3.61
N ASP A 21 -23.82 22.18 4.09
CA ASP A 21 -23.68 21.88 5.51
C ASP A 21 -22.30 22.33 5.99
N ARG A 22 -22.20 23.56 6.51
CA ARG A 22 -20.92 24.21 6.84
C ARG A 22 -20.47 24.03 8.29
N ASP A 23 -21.19 23.25 9.08
CA ASP A 23 -20.90 23.12 10.50
C ASP A 23 -19.87 22.02 10.78
N LYS A 24 -18.59 22.38 10.58
CA LYS A 24 -17.45 21.52 10.89
C LYS A 24 -17.45 21.06 12.35
N GLU A 25 -17.84 21.93 13.27
CA GLU A 25 -17.85 21.63 14.70
C GLU A 25 -18.91 20.59 15.03
N ALA A 26 -20.07 20.66 14.40
CA ALA A 26 -21.14 19.69 14.57
C ALA A 26 -20.71 18.26 14.18
N PHE A 27 -19.96 18.10 13.09
CA PHE A 27 -19.43 16.78 12.69
C PHE A 27 -18.43 16.24 13.71
N LEU A 28 -17.52 17.07 14.19
CA LEU A 28 -16.56 16.67 15.22
C LEU A 28 -17.24 16.31 16.55
N HIS A 29 -18.23 17.11 16.98
CA HIS A 29 -19.05 16.82 18.16
C HIS A 29 -19.88 15.54 18.02
N ALA A 30 -20.36 15.23 16.80
CA ALA A 30 -21.07 13.99 16.51
C ALA A 30 -20.13 12.74 16.47
N GLY A 31 -18.81 12.93 16.63
CA GLY A 31 -17.83 11.85 16.71
C GLY A 31 -17.23 11.44 15.37
N PHE A 32 -17.43 12.20 14.31
CA PHE A 32 -16.69 12.00 13.05
C PHE A 32 -15.23 12.43 13.22
N THR A 33 -14.33 11.77 12.49
CA THR A 33 -12.90 12.09 12.50
C THR A 33 -12.58 13.22 11.53
N ASP A 34 -13.26 13.24 10.39
CA ASP A 34 -13.09 14.26 9.33
C ASP A 34 -14.34 14.26 8.42
N TYR A 35 -14.38 15.12 7.42
CA TYR A 35 -15.48 15.22 6.48
C TYR A 35 -14.99 15.57 5.06
N ILE A 36 -15.78 15.24 4.05
CA ILE A 36 -15.54 15.60 2.65
C ILE A 36 -16.84 16.04 1.97
N TYR A 37 -16.79 17.11 1.18
CA TYR A 37 -17.95 17.64 0.47
C TYR A 37 -18.14 17.02 -0.91
N LYS A 38 -19.35 16.64 -1.22
CA LYS A 38 -19.74 16.23 -2.58
C LYS A 38 -20.03 17.46 -3.46
N PRO A 39 -19.63 17.45 -4.77
CA PRO A 39 -18.77 16.47 -5.42
C PRO A 39 -17.29 16.63 -5.03
N PHE A 40 -16.57 15.54 -4.82
CA PHE A 40 -15.13 15.52 -4.53
C PHE A 40 -14.36 14.80 -5.62
N SER A 41 -13.12 15.22 -5.83
CA SER A 41 -12.16 14.57 -6.74
C SER A 41 -11.47 13.39 -6.05
N SER A 42 -10.90 12.50 -6.85
CA SER A 42 -10.06 11.40 -6.33
C SER A 42 -8.88 11.92 -5.51
N SER A 43 -8.28 13.06 -5.90
CA SER A 43 -7.17 13.68 -5.18
C SER A 43 -7.57 14.22 -3.81
N GLU A 44 -8.76 14.81 -3.67
CA GLU A 44 -9.29 15.27 -2.38
C GLU A 44 -9.56 14.10 -1.44
N LEU A 45 -10.12 13.01 -1.96
CA LEU A 45 -10.36 11.78 -1.18
C LEU A 45 -9.04 11.15 -0.73
N LEU A 46 -8.04 11.01 -1.63
CA LEU A 46 -6.72 10.49 -1.28
C LEU A 46 -5.99 11.37 -0.26
N GLY A 47 -6.08 12.69 -0.39
CA GLY A 47 -5.54 13.63 0.58
C GLY A 47 -6.19 13.48 1.98
N LEU A 48 -7.49 13.24 2.03
CA LEU A 48 -8.22 12.94 3.26
C LEU A 48 -7.73 11.63 3.90
N LEU A 49 -7.65 10.55 3.12
CA LEU A 49 -7.19 9.25 3.58
C LEU A 49 -5.73 9.29 4.08
N SER A 50 -4.87 10.06 3.41
CA SER A 50 -3.47 10.24 3.83
C SER A 50 -3.36 10.92 5.19
N ARG A 51 -4.19 11.93 5.49
CA ARG A 51 -4.23 12.58 6.82
C ARG A 51 -4.68 11.62 7.93
N MET A 52 -5.55 10.68 7.60
CA MET A 52 -6.03 9.68 8.57
C MET A 52 -5.01 8.59 8.89
N LYS A 53 -4.05 8.33 7.98
CA LYS A 53 -2.97 7.38 8.21
C LYS A 53 -1.94 7.86 9.23
N THR A 54 -1.80 9.18 9.44
CA THR A 54 -0.80 9.75 10.37
C THR A 54 -1.07 9.48 11.85
N ASP A 55 -2.27 9.07 12.23
CA ASP A 55 -2.61 8.77 13.64
C ASP A 55 -2.44 7.27 14.01
N ARG A 56 -2.12 6.41 13.06
CA ARG A 56 -1.58 5.10 13.32
C ARG A 56 -0.06 5.26 13.44
N ARG A 57 0.48 5.17 14.66
CA ARG A 57 1.90 4.88 14.91
C ARG A 57 2.37 3.97 13.78
N GLU A 58 3.40 4.39 13.05
CA GLU A 58 4.04 3.62 11.99
C GLU A 58 4.39 2.20 12.49
N LYS A 59 3.42 1.28 12.50
CA LYS A 59 3.76 -0.09 12.23
C LYS A 59 4.16 -0.04 10.75
N LYS A 60 5.46 -0.09 10.46
CA LYS A 60 5.97 -0.54 9.15
C LYS A 60 5.00 -1.61 8.67
N PRO A 61 4.48 -1.53 7.44
CA PRO A 61 3.65 -2.60 6.92
C PRO A 61 4.47 -3.88 7.08
N GLU A 62 4.05 -4.70 8.03
CA GLU A 62 4.67 -5.99 8.27
C GLU A 62 4.19 -6.84 7.10
N VAL A 63 5.10 -7.16 6.19
CA VAL A 63 4.80 -7.97 5.01
C VAL A 63 4.38 -9.35 5.49
N ASP A 64 3.17 -9.76 5.16
CA ASP A 64 2.62 -11.05 5.57
C ASP A 64 2.94 -12.12 4.53
N PHE A 65 3.98 -12.92 4.79
CA PHE A 65 4.37 -14.04 3.93
C PHE A 65 3.56 -15.31 4.17
N SER A 66 2.65 -15.35 5.14
CA SER A 66 1.98 -16.59 5.57
C SER A 66 1.24 -17.27 4.43
N LEU A 67 0.48 -16.50 3.62
CA LEU A 67 -0.25 -17.04 2.48
C LEU A 67 0.69 -17.57 1.39
N VAL A 68 1.74 -16.82 1.04
CA VAL A 68 2.69 -17.24 0.00
C VAL A 68 3.44 -18.50 0.43
N LEU A 69 3.83 -18.58 1.71
CA LEU A 69 4.63 -19.70 2.23
C LEU A 69 3.80 -20.92 2.58
N SER A 70 2.46 -20.82 2.75
CA SER A 70 1.59 -21.96 2.98
C SER A 70 1.35 -22.79 1.73
N GLU A 71 1.44 -22.20 0.56
CA GLU A 71 1.12 -22.83 -0.73
C GLU A 71 2.35 -23.44 -1.44
N VAL A 72 3.55 -23.34 -0.83
CA VAL A 72 4.81 -23.76 -1.46
C VAL A 72 5.55 -24.80 -0.63
N ASN A 73 6.14 -25.81 -1.31
CA ASN A 73 6.98 -26.81 -0.68
C ASN A 73 8.37 -26.27 -0.29
N ASP A 74 8.95 -25.44 -1.14
CA ASP A 74 10.27 -24.84 -0.93
C ASP A 74 10.14 -23.34 -0.65
N LYS A 75 10.06 -23.01 0.63
CA LYS A 75 9.90 -21.64 1.12
C LYS A 75 11.08 -20.73 0.76
N HIS A 76 12.31 -21.24 0.84
CA HIS A 76 13.51 -20.49 0.46
C HIS A 76 13.51 -20.10 -1.01
N LYS A 77 13.23 -21.08 -1.87
CA LYS A 77 13.17 -20.84 -3.31
C LYS A 77 12.05 -19.87 -3.69
N ALA A 78 10.91 -19.96 -3.02
CA ALA A 78 9.80 -19.02 -3.24
C ALA A 78 10.19 -17.59 -2.88
N LEU A 79 10.82 -17.36 -1.73
CA LEU A 79 11.29 -16.04 -1.32
C LEU A 79 12.40 -15.49 -2.21
N LEU A 80 13.35 -16.33 -2.64
CA LEU A 80 14.40 -15.91 -3.59
C LEU A 80 13.79 -15.51 -4.95
N SER A 81 12.78 -16.25 -5.42
CA SER A 81 12.07 -15.90 -6.66
C SER A 81 11.30 -14.58 -6.51
N LEU A 82 10.67 -14.35 -5.35
CA LEU A 82 10.00 -13.10 -5.03
C LEU A 82 10.98 -11.92 -5.02
N ILE A 83 12.14 -12.07 -4.40
CA ILE A 83 13.20 -11.04 -4.37
C ILE A 83 13.64 -10.72 -5.81
N SER A 84 14.01 -11.72 -6.59
CA SER A 84 14.50 -11.55 -7.97
C SER A 84 13.44 -10.85 -8.86
N GLN A 85 12.17 -11.25 -8.76
CA GLN A 85 11.10 -10.60 -9.51
C GLN A 85 10.88 -9.16 -9.05
N SER A 86 10.94 -8.91 -7.74
CA SER A 86 10.76 -7.57 -7.17
C SER A 86 11.90 -6.62 -7.56
N GLU A 87 13.13 -7.09 -7.63
CA GLU A 87 14.27 -6.32 -8.13
C GLU A 87 14.07 -5.93 -9.59
N LYS A 88 13.66 -6.88 -10.43
CA LYS A 88 13.33 -6.61 -11.84
C LYS A 88 12.21 -5.61 -12.01
N ASP A 89 11.12 -5.76 -11.23
CA ASP A 89 9.99 -4.85 -11.26
C ASP A 89 10.42 -3.42 -10.87
N ARG A 90 11.29 -3.29 -9.87
CA ARG A 90 11.84 -2.00 -9.43
C ARG A 90 12.68 -1.33 -10.51
N GLU A 91 13.56 -2.08 -11.18
CA GLU A 91 14.38 -1.57 -12.27
C GLU A 91 13.53 -1.13 -13.47
N GLU A 92 12.55 -1.95 -13.86
CA GLU A 92 11.63 -1.63 -14.95
C GLU A 92 10.76 -0.40 -14.62
N LEU A 93 10.28 -0.24 -13.37
CA LEU A 93 9.54 0.94 -12.92
C LEU A 93 10.38 2.21 -13.01
N ASP A 94 11.63 2.16 -12.54
CA ASP A 94 12.55 3.31 -12.60
C ASP A 94 12.85 3.71 -14.04
N ALA A 95 13.11 2.74 -14.91
CA ALA A 95 13.35 2.99 -16.34
C ALA A 95 12.10 3.57 -17.03
N ALA A 96 10.92 3.01 -16.80
CA ALA A 96 9.67 3.49 -17.38
C ALA A 96 9.31 4.90 -16.89
N MET A 97 9.56 5.19 -15.59
CA MET A 97 9.39 6.51 -15.01
C MET A 97 10.31 7.55 -15.67
N LYS A 98 11.59 7.23 -15.87
CA LYS A 98 12.58 8.12 -16.52
C LYS A 98 12.19 8.44 -17.96
N ASN A 99 11.63 7.46 -18.66
CA ASN A 99 11.21 7.59 -20.05
C ASN A 99 9.80 8.21 -20.21
N GLY A 100 9.07 8.43 -19.12
CA GLY A 100 7.68 8.91 -19.16
C GLY A 100 6.70 7.89 -19.77
N ASP A 101 7.06 6.61 -19.78
CA ASP A 101 6.28 5.53 -20.40
C ASP A 101 5.14 5.07 -19.49
N ARG A 102 4.01 5.77 -19.56
CA ARG A 102 2.81 5.45 -18.78
C ARG A 102 2.23 4.08 -19.12
N HIS A 103 2.40 3.62 -20.36
CA HIS A 103 1.90 2.29 -20.77
C HIS A 103 2.69 1.21 -20.05
N LYS A 104 4.01 1.33 -20.05
CA LYS A 104 4.89 0.38 -19.38
C LYS A 104 4.68 0.37 -17.86
N LEU A 105 4.47 1.53 -17.25
CA LEU A 105 4.11 1.63 -15.83
C LEU A 105 2.81 0.87 -15.50
N ARG A 106 1.79 0.92 -16.38
CA ARG A 106 0.55 0.14 -16.20
C ARG A 106 0.79 -1.36 -16.31
N GLU A 107 1.58 -1.80 -17.28
CA GLU A 107 1.92 -3.23 -17.45
C GLU A 107 2.61 -3.79 -16.20
N ILE A 108 3.66 -3.10 -15.73
CA ILE A 108 4.44 -3.53 -14.57
C ILE A 108 3.54 -3.61 -13.34
N THR A 109 2.78 -2.56 -13.04
CA THR A 109 1.91 -2.51 -11.87
C THR A 109 0.75 -3.51 -11.94
N HIS A 110 0.30 -3.87 -13.16
CA HIS A 110 -0.67 -4.95 -13.34
C HIS A 110 -0.07 -6.32 -13.00
N ARG A 111 1.15 -6.58 -13.46
CA ARG A 111 1.90 -7.81 -13.15
C ARG A 111 2.18 -7.96 -11.66
N MET A 112 2.52 -6.87 -10.97
CA MET A 112 2.81 -6.85 -9.53
C MET A 112 1.59 -7.14 -8.66
N GLN A 113 0.39 -6.75 -9.10
CA GLN A 113 -0.82 -6.72 -8.28
C GLN A 113 -1.15 -8.06 -7.60
N PRO A 114 -1.18 -9.23 -8.25
CA PRO A 114 -1.56 -10.47 -7.59
C PRO A 114 -0.65 -10.82 -6.40
N MET A 115 0.66 -10.63 -6.56
CA MET A 115 1.62 -10.89 -5.48
C MET A 115 1.45 -9.91 -4.32
N TRP A 116 1.22 -8.63 -4.61
CA TRP A 116 1.00 -7.62 -3.58
C TRP A 116 -0.30 -7.85 -2.81
N GLU A 117 -1.34 -8.37 -3.46
CA GLU A 117 -2.59 -8.80 -2.80
C GLU A 117 -2.33 -9.98 -1.85
N PHE A 118 -1.57 -11.00 -2.27
CA PHE A 118 -1.17 -12.11 -1.40
C PHE A 118 -0.35 -11.65 -0.17
N LEU A 119 0.46 -10.61 -0.33
CA LEU A 119 1.29 -10.03 0.73
C LEU A 119 0.56 -8.97 1.56
N ARG A 120 -0.71 -8.67 1.26
CA ARG A 120 -1.53 -7.61 1.88
C ARG A 120 -0.90 -6.22 1.80
N MET A 121 -0.21 -5.97 0.69
CA MET A 121 0.49 -4.71 0.39
C MET A 121 -0.14 -3.92 -0.75
N GLU A 122 -1.32 -4.30 -1.22
CA GLU A 122 -1.94 -3.81 -2.46
C GLU A 122 -2.34 -2.33 -2.44
N GLU A 123 -2.59 -1.74 -1.26
CA GLU A 123 -3.14 -0.37 -1.17
C GLU A 123 -2.35 0.69 -1.95
N PRO A 124 -1.01 0.82 -1.82
CA PRO A 124 -0.25 1.82 -2.57
C PRO A 124 -0.32 1.58 -4.08
N LEU A 125 -0.32 0.31 -4.48
CA LEU A 125 -0.35 -0.08 -5.89
C LEU A 125 -1.70 0.23 -6.54
N LEU A 126 -2.81 -0.02 -5.84
CA LEU A 126 -4.16 0.30 -6.31
C LEU A 126 -4.35 1.81 -6.48
N ALA A 127 -3.89 2.61 -5.50
CA ALA A 127 -3.91 4.07 -5.59
C ALA A 127 -3.11 4.58 -6.80
N TYR A 128 -1.90 4.07 -6.99
CA TYR A 128 -1.05 4.44 -8.12
C TYR A 128 -1.67 4.05 -9.47
N ARG A 129 -2.26 2.86 -9.58
CA ARG A 129 -2.95 2.42 -10.81
C ARG A 129 -4.16 3.29 -11.16
N ALA A 130 -4.87 3.80 -10.17
CA ALA A 130 -5.94 4.76 -10.39
C ALA A 130 -5.41 6.06 -11.02
N LEU A 131 -4.27 6.58 -10.53
CA LEU A 131 -3.60 7.76 -11.08
C LEU A 131 -3.07 7.53 -12.51
N LEU A 132 -2.54 6.34 -12.81
CA LEU A 132 -2.09 5.98 -14.15
C LEU A 132 -3.23 5.93 -15.19
N LYS A 133 -4.47 5.69 -14.75
CA LYS A 133 -5.66 5.71 -15.62
C LYS A 133 -6.19 7.12 -15.88
N ASP A 134 -5.96 8.05 -14.95
CA ASP A 134 -6.42 9.42 -15.09
C ASP A 134 -5.47 10.21 -15.99
N SER A 135 -5.97 10.64 -17.16
CA SER A 135 -5.21 11.44 -18.12
C SER A 135 -4.84 12.84 -17.61
N LYS A 136 -5.49 13.31 -16.55
CA LYS A 136 -5.24 14.63 -15.94
C LYS A 136 -4.11 14.59 -14.91
N THR A 137 -3.67 13.41 -14.48
CA THR A 137 -2.57 13.26 -13.54
C THR A 137 -1.27 13.80 -14.15
N SER A 138 -0.63 14.72 -13.45
CA SER A 138 0.61 15.34 -13.90
C SER A 138 1.79 14.35 -13.85
N ASP A 139 2.81 14.58 -14.69
CA ASP A 139 4.02 13.76 -14.67
C ASP A 139 4.79 13.88 -13.34
N LYS A 140 4.66 15.02 -12.65
CA LYS A 140 5.26 15.22 -11.32
C LYS A 140 4.61 14.29 -10.29
N GLU A 141 3.29 14.22 -10.26
CA GLU A 141 2.56 13.31 -9.38
C GLU A 141 2.87 11.86 -9.68
N LEU A 142 2.88 11.48 -10.97
CA LEU A 142 3.24 10.12 -11.36
C LEU A 142 4.65 9.73 -10.90
N LYS A 143 5.63 10.63 -11.04
CA LYS A 143 6.99 10.39 -10.56
C LYS A 143 7.04 10.18 -9.05
N GLU A 144 6.31 10.97 -8.29
CA GLU A 144 6.25 10.85 -6.84
C GLU A 144 5.66 9.51 -6.41
N TYR A 145 4.51 9.14 -6.98
CA TYR A 145 3.89 7.85 -6.68
C TYR A 145 4.70 6.65 -7.18
N THR A 146 5.38 6.77 -8.35
CA THR A 146 6.29 5.72 -8.81
C THR A 146 7.42 5.48 -7.80
N ARG A 147 8.00 6.55 -7.23
CA ARG A 147 9.01 6.43 -6.18
C ARG A 147 8.48 5.71 -4.95
N GLN A 148 7.26 6.03 -4.52
CA GLN A 148 6.63 5.33 -3.39
C GLN A 148 6.47 3.83 -3.65
N ILE A 149 6.10 3.42 -4.88
CA ILE A 149 6.04 2.01 -5.25
C ILE A 149 7.43 1.37 -5.25
N ILE A 150 8.44 2.05 -5.79
CA ILE A 150 9.85 1.62 -5.77
C ILE A 150 10.34 1.41 -4.33
N ASP A 151 10.06 2.35 -3.43
CA ASP A 151 10.42 2.27 -2.02
C ASP A 151 9.69 1.13 -1.31
N SER A 152 8.41 0.94 -1.57
CA SER A 152 7.63 -0.18 -1.05
C SER A 152 8.17 -1.53 -1.54
N THR A 153 8.59 -1.60 -2.81
CA THR A 153 9.24 -2.80 -3.37
C THR A 153 10.59 -3.08 -2.69
N ALA A 154 11.37 -2.04 -2.41
CA ALA A 154 12.63 -2.19 -1.67
C ALA A 154 12.40 -2.68 -0.22
N MET A 155 11.32 -2.22 0.41
CA MET A 155 10.92 -2.73 1.74
C MET A 155 10.51 -4.21 1.69
N LEU A 156 9.76 -4.62 0.66
CA LEU A 156 9.39 -6.01 0.42
C LEU A 156 10.62 -6.92 0.30
N ILE A 157 11.61 -6.51 -0.50
CA ILE A 157 12.86 -7.24 -0.68
C ILE A 157 13.56 -7.46 0.67
N LYS A 158 13.74 -6.39 1.46
CA LYS A 158 14.35 -6.48 2.79
C LYS A 158 13.58 -7.38 3.76
N ALA A 159 12.25 -7.34 3.71
CA ALA A 159 11.42 -8.20 4.51
C ALA A 159 11.57 -9.68 4.12
N ALA A 160 11.63 -9.98 2.81
CA ALA A 160 11.84 -11.33 2.30
C ALA A 160 13.24 -11.88 2.67
N GLU A 161 14.29 -11.05 2.60
CA GLU A 161 15.64 -11.41 3.06
C GLU A 161 15.67 -11.73 4.56
N ALA A 162 14.95 -10.95 5.37
CA ALA A 162 14.84 -11.20 6.81
C ALA A 162 14.09 -12.50 7.11
N GLU A 163 13.03 -12.80 6.34
CA GLU A 163 12.27 -14.05 6.47
C GLU A 163 13.09 -15.27 6.06
N ILE A 164 13.93 -15.17 5.01
CA ILE A 164 14.90 -16.23 4.65
C ILE A 164 15.83 -16.53 5.83
N LYS A 165 16.40 -15.50 6.46
CA LYS A 165 17.29 -15.67 7.62
C LYS A 165 16.58 -16.35 8.79
N ARG A 166 15.32 -15.97 9.05
CA ARG A 166 14.51 -16.59 10.10
C ARG A 166 14.30 -18.08 9.83
N LEU A 167 13.93 -18.46 8.62
CA LEU A 167 13.71 -19.84 8.22
C LEU A 167 14.97 -20.69 8.28
N THR A 168 16.14 -20.10 7.97
CA THR A 168 17.44 -20.79 8.06
C THR A 168 17.77 -21.10 9.52
N ASN A 169 17.61 -20.13 10.43
CA ASN A 169 17.90 -20.33 11.86
C ASN A 169 16.97 -21.37 12.49
N GLU A 170 15.70 -21.43 12.12
CA GLU A 170 14.74 -22.43 12.62
C GLU A 170 15.10 -23.88 12.19
N THR A 171 15.74 -24.04 11.03
CA THR A 171 16.21 -25.37 10.58
C THR A 171 17.47 -25.83 11.32
N GLU A 172 18.36 -24.91 11.70
CA GLU A 172 19.57 -25.22 12.47
C GLU A 172 19.26 -25.60 13.92
N ASP A 173 18.25 -24.97 14.54
CA ASP A 173 17.83 -25.27 15.93
C ASP A 173 17.07 -26.60 16.05
N THR A 174 16.51 -27.14 14.95
CA THR A 174 15.80 -28.43 14.95
C THR A 174 16.72 -29.64 14.74
N ASP A 175 17.93 -29.44 14.23
CA ASP A 175 18.92 -30.50 13.98
C ASP A 175 19.97 -30.66 15.12
N SER A 176 19.79 -29.93 16.23
CA SER A 176 20.64 -29.98 17.44
C SER A 176 19.94 -30.67 18.59
#